data_815a2cceeea63e3fe097ab277635aa04
#
_entry.id   815a2cceeea63e3fe097ab277635aa04
#
_cell.length_a   1.000
_cell.length_b   1.000
_cell.length_c   1.000
_cell.angle_alpha   90.00
_cell.angle_beta   90.00
_cell.angle_gamma   90.00
#
_symmetry.space_group_name_H-M   'P 1'
#
loop_
_entity.id
_entity.type
_entity.pdbx_description
1 polymer ?
#
loop_
_entity_poly.entity_id
_entity_poly.type
_entity_poly.pdbx_seq_one_letter_code
_entity_poly.pdbx_strand_id
1 'polypeptide(L)'
;MKVIIPLAGKGTRLRPHTHVVPKPMLKVAGRPVMSYVMDDVLKLGNVEQVVYITGHLKEKVEAYAKATYPIPSVFVEQAVQDGTAGAVALAKPYIDAPVLIIFVDTIFDADLSIVKDSTDDGIIWTKEVEDYQRFGVVVTDENGHMTKIVEKPKTPISKRANIGLYYIRNWQLLLEGIAHVLTTAPNKGEWYLTDAFQYMIDKGAKIKVVDVEGWYDAGQLETLLDTNRVMLEKGRARKPAQLGEGATIVEPVYIEDGCTIEHATVGPNVSLGAGSVVKHSTMRDTVAGEKVTITNSTLHDCFLGDSVVVEGVKGRMTIGDHSEIRGDA
;
A
#
# COMPACT_ATOMS: atom_id res chain seq x y z
N MET A 1 6.63 -7.08 20.50
CA MET A 1 5.55 -6.16 20.15
C MET A 1 4.58 -6.80 19.17
N LYS A 2 3.37 -6.27 19.04
CA LYS A 2 2.36 -6.70 18.06
C LYS A 2 2.35 -5.77 16.86
N VAL A 3 1.99 -6.29 15.69
CA VAL A 3 1.79 -5.47 14.48
C VAL A 3 0.33 -5.60 14.06
N ILE A 4 -0.33 -4.48 13.79
CA ILE A 4 -1.71 -4.45 13.33
C ILE A 4 -1.74 -3.90 11.91
N ILE A 5 -2.31 -4.66 10.98
CA ILE A 5 -2.37 -4.28 9.57
C ILE A 5 -3.84 -4.19 9.14
N PRO A 6 -4.46 -3.00 9.19
CA PRO A 6 -5.79 -2.78 8.66
C PRO A 6 -5.76 -2.82 7.12
N LEU A 7 -6.51 -3.75 6.52
CA LEU A 7 -6.56 -3.94 5.07
C LEU A 7 -7.95 -4.39 4.56
N ALA A 8 -8.98 -4.12 5.34
CA ALA A 8 -10.36 -4.52 5.02
C ALA A 8 -11.01 -3.72 3.88
N GLY A 9 -10.41 -2.62 3.45
CA GLY A 9 -10.98 -1.70 2.47
C GLY A 9 -11.21 -2.34 1.09
N LYS A 10 -12.34 -2.00 0.44
CA LYS A 10 -12.74 -2.54 -0.87
C LYS A 10 -11.90 -2.04 -2.06
N GLY A 11 -11.08 -1.00 -1.88
CA GLY A 11 -10.24 -0.46 -2.94
C GLY A 11 -10.99 0.05 -4.17
N THR A 12 -12.16 0.68 -3.99
CA THR A 12 -13.07 1.07 -5.09
C THR A 12 -12.44 1.99 -6.13
N ARG A 13 -11.45 2.79 -5.75
CA ARG A 13 -10.69 3.67 -6.66
C ARG A 13 -9.72 2.93 -7.60
N LEU A 14 -9.46 1.65 -7.30
CA LEU A 14 -8.56 0.77 -8.06
C LEU A 14 -9.33 -0.24 -8.93
N ARG A 15 -10.64 -0.05 -9.07
CA ARG A 15 -11.43 -0.87 -10.01
C ARG A 15 -11.00 -0.57 -11.46
N PRO A 16 -11.01 -1.60 -12.33
CA PRO A 16 -11.66 -2.91 -12.18
C PRO A 16 -10.84 -3.96 -11.41
N HIS A 17 -9.54 -3.75 -11.16
CA HIS A 17 -8.63 -4.75 -10.60
C HIS A 17 -9.07 -5.27 -9.23
N THR A 18 -9.59 -4.39 -8.38
CA THR A 18 -10.03 -4.78 -7.03
C THR A 18 -11.37 -5.52 -6.96
N HIS A 19 -11.95 -5.87 -8.11
CA HIS A 19 -13.05 -6.84 -8.13
C HIS A 19 -12.56 -8.26 -7.80
N VAL A 20 -11.35 -8.60 -8.20
CA VAL A 20 -10.79 -9.96 -8.12
C VAL A 20 -9.48 -10.05 -7.33
N VAL A 21 -8.75 -8.94 -7.17
CA VAL A 21 -7.51 -8.86 -6.39
C VAL A 21 -7.70 -7.89 -5.22
N PRO A 22 -7.48 -8.28 -3.95
CA PRO A 22 -7.57 -7.34 -2.85
C PRO A 22 -6.50 -6.25 -2.97
N LYS A 23 -6.83 -5.01 -2.61
CA LYS A 23 -5.95 -3.85 -2.76
C LYS A 23 -4.49 -4.09 -2.34
N PRO A 24 -4.19 -4.67 -1.16
CA PRO A 24 -2.81 -4.90 -0.71
C PRO A 24 -2.04 -5.91 -1.55
N MET A 25 -2.73 -6.66 -2.40
CA MET A 25 -2.15 -7.69 -3.28
C MET A 25 -1.88 -7.18 -4.70
N LEU A 26 -2.27 -5.96 -5.05
CA LEU A 26 -1.89 -5.37 -6.32
C LEU A 26 -0.38 -5.28 -6.42
N LYS A 27 0.18 -5.65 -7.57
CA LYS A 27 1.63 -5.74 -7.77
C LYS A 27 2.19 -4.42 -8.30
N VAL A 28 3.34 -4.02 -7.77
CA VAL A 28 4.24 -3.00 -8.33
C VAL A 28 5.65 -3.57 -8.34
N ALA A 29 6.42 -3.35 -9.40
CA ALA A 29 7.74 -3.95 -9.58
C ALA A 29 7.74 -5.46 -9.25
N GLY A 30 6.71 -6.18 -9.74
CA GLY A 30 6.55 -7.63 -9.60
C GLY A 30 6.10 -8.15 -8.24
N ARG A 31 5.86 -7.30 -7.24
CA ARG A 31 5.53 -7.72 -5.87
C ARG A 31 4.25 -7.09 -5.36
N PRO A 32 3.42 -7.79 -4.56
CA PRO A 32 2.30 -7.19 -3.85
C PRO A 32 2.73 -5.99 -2.99
N VAL A 33 1.94 -4.92 -2.96
CA VAL A 33 2.22 -3.73 -2.14
C VAL A 33 2.45 -4.09 -0.67
N MET A 34 1.66 -5.01 -0.10
CA MET A 34 1.84 -5.44 1.28
C MET A 34 3.21 -6.09 1.54
N SER A 35 3.89 -6.64 0.52
CA SER A 35 5.20 -7.29 0.71
C SER A 35 6.29 -6.28 1.05
N TYR A 36 6.19 -5.05 0.56
CA TYR A 36 7.14 -3.99 0.91
C TYR A 36 7.04 -3.63 2.38
N VAL A 37 5.81 -3.47 2.88
CA VAL A 37 5.54 -3.20 4.30
C VAL A 37 6.02 -4.37 5.18
N MET A 38 5.72 -5.60 4.76
CA MET A 38 6.12 -6.79 5.53
C MET A 38 7.63 -7.02 5.54
N ASP A 39 8.37 -6.63 4.49
CA ASP A 39 9.84 -6.67 4.50
C ASP A 39 10.41 -5.81 5.67
N ASP A 40 9.83 -4.64 5.92
CA ASP A 40 10.27 -3.76 7.00
C ASP A 40 9.85 -4.29 8.39
N VAL A 41 8.65 -4.86 8.49
CA VAL A 41 8.19 -5.56 9.69
C VAL A 41 9.12 -6.72 10.06
N LEU A 42 9.54 -7.52 9.07
CA LEU A 42 10.45 -8.67 9.28
C LEU A 42 11.83 -8.22 9.78
N LYS A 43 12.36 -7.08 9.31
CA LYS A 43 13.65 -6.54 9.74
C LYS A 43 13.68 -6.12 11.22
N LEU A 44 12.54 -5.84 11.83
CA LEU A 44 12.46 -5.47 13.25
C LEU A 44 12.95 -6.58 14.19
N GLY A 45 12.69 -7.84 13.84
CA GLY A 45 13.19 -9.04 14.55
C GLY A 45 12.56 -9.32 15.93
N ASN A 46 11.73 -8.40 16.46
CA ASN A 46 11.07 -8.53 17.77
C ASN A 46 9.53 -8.51 17.67
N VAL A 47 8.99 -8.84 16.49
CA VAL A 47 7.55 -8.95 16.26
C VAL A 47 7.06 -10.32 16.72
N GLU A 48 6.16 -10.34 17.68
CA GLU A 48 5.59 -11.58 18.25
C GLU A 48 4.42 -12.10 17.43
N GLN A 49 3.63 -11.19 16.86
CA GLN A 49 2.42 -11.54 16.13
C GLN A 49 2.00 -10.40 15.19
N VAL A 50 1.44 -10.76 14.04
CA VAL A 50 0.76 -9.83 13.14
C VAL A 50 -0.75 -10.08 13.18
N VAL A 51 -1.53 -9.04 13.42
CA VAL A 51 -2.99 -9.06 13.38
C VAL A 51 -3.45 -8.36 12.11
N TYR A 52 -3.91 -9.11 11.15
CA TYR A 52 -4.48 -8.60 9.90
C TYR A 52 -5.98 -8.35 10.08
N ILE A 53 -6.41 -7.09 9.91
CA ILE A 53 -7.84 -6.77 9.87
C ILE A 53 -8.29 -6.85 8.42
N THR A 54 -8.92 -7.94 8.07
CA THR A 54 -9.26 -8.32 6.70
C THR A 54 -10.73 -8.00 6.35
N GLY A 55 -11.07 -8.06 5.07
CA GLY A 55 -12.42 -7.79 4.59
C GLY A 55 -12.64 -8.38 3.20
N HIS A 56 -12.81 -7.53 2.20
CA HIS A 56 -13.03 -7.95 0.82
C HIS A 56 -11.91 -8.86 0.30
N LEU A 57 -12.27 -10.04 -0.21
CA LEU A 57 -11.35 -11.07 -0.72
C LEU A 57 -10.31 -11.54 0.31
N LYS A 58 -10.71 -11.63 1.58
CA LYS A 58 -9.82 -11.96 2.72
C LYS A 58 -9.03 -13.26 2.50
N GLU A 59 -9.63 -14.26 1.86
CA GLU A 59 -9.04 -15.58 1.65
C GLU A 59 -7.72 -15.49 0.86
N LYS A 60 -7.63 -14.56 -0.10
CA LYS A 60 -6.39 -14.33 -0.90
C LYS A 60 -5.27 -13.75 -0.04
N VAL A 61 -5.59 -12.77 0.81
CA VAL A 61 -4.63 -12.17 1.75
C VAL A 61 -4.15 -13.20 2.77
N GLU A 62 -5.08 -13.96 3.36
CA GLU A 62 -4.78 -15.00 4.35
C GLU A 62 -3.87 -16.08 3.79
N ALA A 63 -4.21 -16.60 2.61
CA ALA A 63 -3.42 -17.63 1.95
C ALA A 63 -2.00 -17.13 1.65
N TYR A 64 -1.88 -15.92 1.11
CA TYR A 64 -0.59 -15.32 0.80
C TYR A 64 0.25 -15.07 2.05
N ALA A 65 -0.32 -14.44 3.07
CA ALA A 65 0.41 -14.13 4.30
C ALA A 65 0.91 -15.40 5.01
N LYS A 66 0.06 -16.43 5.12
CA LYS A 66 0.42 -17.73 5.72
C LYS A 66 1.51 -18.46 4.95
N ALA A 67 1.51 -18.37 3.62
CA ALA A 67 2.51 -19.00 2.78
C ALA A 67 3.86 -18.27 2.76
N THR A 68 3.84 -16.94 2.97
CA THR A 68 5.00 -16.08 2.70
C THR A 68 5.73 -15.67 3.97
N TYR A 69 5.00 -15.39 5.08
CA TYR A 69 5.61 -14.78 6.26
C TYR A 69 5.71 -15.74 7.44
N PRO A 70 6.91 -15.96 8.00
CA PRO A 70 7.14 -16.89 9.11
C PRO A 70 6.83 -16.25 10.48
N ILE A 71 5.85 -15.37 10.56
CA ILE A 71 5.43 -14.72 11.80
C ILE A 71 4.05 -15.25 12.21
N PRO A 72 3.79 -15.54 13.49
CA PRO A 72 2.45 -15.87 13.97
C PRO A 72 1.43 -14.84 13.53
N SER A 73 0.38 -15.26 12.83
CA SER A 73 -0.60 -14.38 12.19
C SER A 73 -2.01 -14.68 12.66
N VAL A 74 -2.78 -13.64 12.93
CA VAL A 74 -4.21 -13.69 13.23
C VAL A 74 -4.95 -12.88 12.17
N PHE A 75 -6.09 -13.37 11.73
CA PHE A 75 -6.95 -12.71 10.74
C PHE A 75 -8.30 -12.43 11.36
N VAL A 76 -8.66 -11.15 11.41
CA VAL A 76 -9.91 -10.68 11.99
C VAL A 76 -10.70 -9.94 10.91
N GLU A 77 -11.94 -10.34 10.69
CA GLU A 77 -12.76 -9.72 9.65
C GLU A 77 -13.43 -8.43 10.15
N GLN A 78 -13.25 -7.32 9.43
CA GLN A 78 -14.07 -6.11 9.57
C GLN A 78 -15.27 -6.22 8.63
N ALA A 79 -16.36 -6.76 9.13
CA ALA A 79 -17.60 -6.94 8.35
C ALA A 79 -18.26 -5.60 8.02
N VAL A 80 -18.20 -4.63 8.94
CA VAL A 80 -18.73 -3.28 8.76
C VAL A 80 -17.59 -2.30 8.56
N GLN A 81 -17.62 -1.54 7.47
CA GLN A 81 -16.61 -0.52 7.15
C GLN A 81 -16.93 0.77 7.91
N ASP A 82 -16.67 0.77 9.22
CA ASP A 82 -17.00 1.83 10.17
C ASP A 82 -15.83 2.77 10.49
N GLY A 83 -14.75 2.66 9.72
CA GLY A 83 -13.60 3.53 9.81
C GLY A 83 -12.34 2.88 10.41
N THR A 84 -11.29 3.68 10.51
CA THR A 84 -9.96 3.20 10.93
C THR A 84 -9.87 2.88 12.42
N ALA A 85 -10.62 3.60 13.27
CA ALA A 85 -10.70 3.27 14.70
C ALA A 85 -11.46 1.96 14.92
N GLY A 86 -12.57 1.73 14.21
CA GLY A 86 -13.31 0.48 14.24
C GLY A 86 -12.46 -0.70 13.79
N ALA A 87 -11.67 -0.54 12.73
CA ALA A 87 -10.74 -1.57 12.29
C ALA A 87 -9.75 -1.97 13.39
N VAL A 88 -9.05 -0.99 14.01
CA VAL A 88 -8.06 -1.27 15.05
C VAL A 88 -8.72 -1.80 16.32
N ALA A 89 -9.95 -1.38 16.64
CA ALA A 89 -10.71 -1.90 17.77
C ALA A 89 -10.90 -3.42 17.73
N LEU A 90 -11.04 -4.01 16.54
CA LEU A 90 -11.17 -5.47 16.37
C LEU A 90 -9.90 -6.21 16.79
N ALA A 91 -8.74 -5.55 16.79
CA ALA A 91 -7.50 -6.13 17.28
C ALA A 91 -7.39 -6.12 18.82
N LYS A 92 -8.30 -5.47 19.56
CA LYS A 92 -8.22 -5.33 21.03
C LYS A 92 -7.89 -6.62 21.77
N PRO A 93 -8.47 -7.81 21.44
CA PRO A 93 -8.16 -9.05 22.17
C PRO A 93 -6.70 -9.53 22.02
N TYR A 94 -5.95 -8.97 21.09
CA TYR A 94 -4.57 -9.33 20.74
C TYR A 94 -3.56 -8.25 21.15
N ILE A 95 -4.02 -7.13 21.68
CA ILE A 95 -3.17 -6.00 22.11
C ILE A 95 -2.87 -6.14 23.60
N ASP A 96 -1.70 -6.68 23.92
CA ASP A 96 -1.17 -6.89 25.26
C ASP A 96 0.28 -6.39 25.43
N ALA A 97 0.79 -5.71 24.41
CA ALA A 97 2.14 -5.18 24.31
C ALA A 97 2.15 -3.92 23.42
N PRO A 98 3.25 -3.15 23.34
CA PRO A 98 3.40 -2.07 22.36
C PRO A 98 3.02 -2.52 20.94
N VAL A 99 2.34 -1.66 20.21
CA VAL A 99 1.80 -1.97 18.88
C VAL A 99 2.40 -1.09 17.79
N LEU A 100 2.65 -1.69 16.63
CA LEU A 100 2.94 -1.00 15.38
C LEU A 100 1.72 -1.16 14.47
N ILE A 101 1.08 -0.06 14.09
CA ILE A 101 -0.09 -0.04 13.21
C ILE A 101 0.36 0.46 11.85
N ILE A 102 0.10 -0.31 10.77
CA ILE A 102 0.54 0.02 9.43
C ILE A 102 -0.61 -0.15 8.44
N PHE A 103 -1.01 0.94 7.80
CA PHE A 103 -1.93 0.89 6.67
C PHE A 103 -1.17 0.59 5.38
N VAL A 104 -1.61 -0.44 4.65
CA VAL A 104 -0.90 -0.99 3.48
C VAL A 104 -1.39 -0.38 2.15
N ASP A 105 -1.79 0.86 2.16
CA ASP A 105 -2.13 1.60 0.95
C ASP A 105 -1.01 2.54 0.49
N THR A 106 0.14 2.45 1.13
CA THR A 106 1.35 3.19 0.80
C THR A 106 2.59 2.34 1.00
N ILE A 107 3.66 2.67 0.29
CA ILE A 107 5.02 2.21 0.53
C ILE A 107 5.80 3.41 1.07
N PHE A 108 6.72 3.20 1.98
CA PHE A 108 7.46 4.29 2.62
C PHE A 108 8.94 3.95 2.82
N ASP A 109 9.77 4.97 2.93
CA ASP A 109 11.16 4.87 3.35
C ASP A 109 11.26 5.39 4.78
N ALA A 110 11.14 4.50 5.76
CA ALA A 110 11.21 4.82 7.17
C ALA A 110 12.17 3.86 7.89
N ASP A 111 12.98 4.39 8.78
CA ASP A 111 13.71 3.56 9.74
C ASP A 111 12.79 3.18 10.90
N LEU A 112 12.30 1.95 10.89
CA LEU A 112 11.46 1.43 11.97
C LEU A 112 12.28 1.04 13.20
N SER A 113 13.62 0.96 13.13
CA SER A 113 14.44 0.54 14.27
C SER A 113 14.35 1.50 15.45
N ILE A 114 14.00 2.77 15.19
CA ILE A 114 13.84 3.83 16.22
C ILE A 114 12.81 3.47 17.30
N VAL A 115 11.88 2.55 17.02
CA VAL A 115 10.88 2.10 18.01
C VAL A 115 11.51 1.35 19.18
N LYS A 116 12.73 0.77 18.99
CA LYS A 116 13.41 -0.04 20.01
C LYS A 116 13.88 0.80 21.19
N ASP A 117 14.32 2.03 20.93
CA ASP A 117 14.93 2.93 21.90
C ASP A 117 13.99 4.05 22.35
N SER A 118 12.78 4.10 21.79
CA SER A 118 11.82 5.16 22.11
C SER A 118 11.28 5.04 23.53
N THR A 119 11.37 6.14 24.27
CA THR A 119 10.77 6.29 25.61
C THR A 119 9.42 7.03 25.57
N ASP A 120 9.06 7.63 24.44
CA ASP A 120 7.80 8.32 24.23
C ASP A 120 6.60 7.33 24.26
N ASP A 121 5.40 7.85 24.49
CA ASP A 121 4.15 7.06 24.47
C ASP A 121 3.83 6.51 23.08
N GLY A 122 4.35 7.16 22.04
CA GLY A 122 4.21 6.72 20.65
C GLY A 122 5.09 7.49 19.68
N ILE A 123 5.12 6.99 18.44
CA ILE A 123 5.74 7.65 17.27
C ILE A 123 4.72 7.63 16.15
N ILE A 124 4.56 8.77 15.48
CA ILE A 124 3.78 8.89 14.25
C ILE A 124 4.70 9.34 13.11
N TRP A 125 4.66 8.63 11.98
CA TRP A 125 5.41 9.03 10.80
C TRP A 125 4.58 9.91 9.89
N THR A 126 5.23 10.91 9.32
CA THR A 126 4.59 11.96 8.53
C THR A 126 5.38 12.28 7.26
N LYS A 127 4.69 12.90 6.31
CA LYS A 127 5.29 13.50 5.11
C LYS A 127 4.68 14.88 4.87
N GLU A 128 5.49 15.85 4.51
CA GLU A 128 4.98 17.14 4.05
C GLU A 128 4.41 17.00 2.64
N VAL A 129 3.17 17.48 2.44
CA VAL A 129 2.42 17.37 1.17
C VAL A 129 1.64 18.66 0.89
N GLU A 130 1.41 18.96 -0.38
CA GLU A 130 0.60 20.12 -0.78
C GLU A 130 -0.91 19.84 -0.68
N ASP A 131 -1.36 18.62 -0.96
CA ASP A 131 -2.76 18.20 -0.95
C ASP A 131 -3.21 17.64 0.41
N TYR A 132 -2.80 18.31 1.49
CA TYR A 132 -3.02 17.91 2.88
C TYR A 132 -4.49 17.58 3.23
N GLN A 133 -5.46 18.16 2.53
CA GLN A 133 -6.89 17.97 2.79
C GLN A 133 -7.38 16.52 2.62
N ARG A 134 -6.58 15.69 1.99
CA ARG A 134 -6.90 14.25 1.78
C ARG A 134 -6.56 13.38 2.97
N PHE A 135 -5.73 13.89 3.90
CA PHE A 135 -5.08 13.11 4.95
C PHE A 135 -5.39 13.65 6.33
N GLY A 136 -5.09 12.87 7.36
CA GLY A 136 -4.94 13.41 8.70
C GLY A 136 -3.67 14.24 8.78
N VAL A 137 -3.73 15.45 9.30
CA VAL A 137 -2.57 16.33 9.42
C VAL A 137 -2.18 16.56 10.87
N VAL A 138 -0.88 16.74 11.08
CA VAL A 138 -0.25 16.80 12.39
C VAL A 138 0.34 18.18 12.64
N VAL A 139 0.17 18.70 13.85
CA VAL A 139 0.85 19.89 14.38
C VAL A 139 1.75 19.45 15.52
N THR A 140 2.97 20.02 15.59
CA THR A 140 3.97 19.70 16.62
C THR A 140 4.33 20.90 17.47
N ASP A 141 4.82 20.64 18.66
CA ASP A 141 5.56 21.61 19.46
C ASP A 141 7.02 21.77 18.99
N GLU A 142 7.77 22.62 19.68
CA GLU A 142 9.19 22.89 19.42
C GLU A 142 10.10 21.66 19.67
N ASN A 143 9.65 20.69 20.46
CA ASN A 143 10.35 19.43 20.76
C ASN A 143 10.02 18.33 19.75
N GLY A 144 9.13 18.61 18.79
CA GLY A 144 8.67 17.65 17.78
C GLY A 144 7.67 16.62 18.31
N HIS A 145 6.99 16.90 19.43
CA HIS A 145 5.85 16.10 19.87
C HIS A 145 4.56 16.64 19.30
N MET A 146 3.66 15.73 18.98
CA MET A 146 2.35 16.04 18.42
C MET A 146 1.48 16.77 19.45
N THR A 147 0.97 17.93 19.09
CA THR A 147 0.03 18.72 19.89
C THR A 147 -1.39 18.66 19.34
N LYS A 148 -1.53 18.36 18.07
CA LYS A 148 -2.83 18.24 17.41
C LYS A 148 -2.74 17.33 16.21
N ILE A 149 -3.82 16.55 15.98
CA ILE A 149 -4.04 15.80 14.75
C ILE A 149 -5.49 15.98 14.30
N VAL A 150 -5.70 16.27 13.02
CA VAL A 150 -7.06 16.48 12.46
C VAL A 150 -7.20 15.72 11.16
N GLU A 151 -8.21 14.85 11.09
CA GLU A 151 -8.53 14.12 9.87
C GLU A 151 -9.17 15.03 8.82
N LYS A 152 -8.60 15.06 7.62
CA LYS A 152 -9.11 15.77 6.44
C LYS A 152 -9.57 17.21 6.75
N PRO A 153 -8.68 18.07 7.24
CA PRO A 153 -9.05 19.42 7.67
C PRO A 153 -9.53 20.29 6.50
N LYS A 154 -10.54 21.10 6.74
CA LYS A 154 -11.06 22.04 5.73
C LYS A 154 -10.18 23.28 5.59
N THR A 155 -9.41 23.60 6.61
CA THR A 155 -8.52 24.78 6.65
C THR A 155 -7.07 24.32 6.82
N PRO A 156 -6.09 25.05 6.27
CA PRO A 156 -4.68 24.70 6.39
C PRO A 156 -4.19 24.93 7.82
N ILE A 157 -4.09 23.85 8.62
CA ILE A 157 -3.49 23.89 9.95
C ILE A 157 -2.04 23.40 9.94
N SER A 158 -1.73 22.51 8.99
CA SER A 158 -0.40 21.97 8.73
C SER A 158 -0.39 21.32 7.35
N LYS A 159 0.78 21.17 6.72
CA LYS A 159 1.00 20.36 5.53
C LYS A 159 1.58 18.99 5.85
N ARG A 160 1.85 18.70 7.13
CA ARG A 160 2.45 17.44 7.58
C ARG A 160 1.37 16.37 7.71
N ALA A 161 1.22 15.57 6.64
CA ALA A 161 0.27 14.46 6.57
C ALA A 161 0.79 13.24 7.33
N ASN A 162 -0.05 12.58 8.13
CA ASN A 162 0.27 11.26 8.63
C ASN A 162 0.18 10.24 7.49
N ILE A 163 1.09 9.28 7.47
CA ILE A 163 1.23 8.31 6.38
C ILE A 163 0.60 6.95 6.68
N GLY A 164 -0.13 6.83 7.78
CA GLY A 164 -0.72 5.54 8.17
C GLY A 164 0.28 4.59 8.84
N LEU A 165 1.34 5.12 9.44
CA LEU A 165 2.36 4.36 10.16
C LEU A 165 2.48 4.92 11.58
N TYR A 166 2.22 4.07 12.59
CA TYR A 166 2.15 4.47 13.99
C TYR A 166 2.76 3.39 14.88
N TYR A 167 3.67 3.78 15.76
CA TYR A 167 4.10 2.96 16.88
C TYR A 167 3.52 3.52 18.17
N ILE A 168 2.85 2.70 18.96
CA ILE A 168 2.25 3.12 20.24
C ILE A 168 2.77 2.22 21.34
N ARG A 169 3.62 2.79 22.19
CA ARG A 169 4.15 2.14 23.38
C ARG A 169 3.08 2.08 24.47
N ASN A 170 2.35 3.17 24.67
CA ASN A 170 1.25 3.27 25.63
C ASN A 170 -0.06 2.73 25.02
N TRP A 171 -0.06 1.41 24.75
CA TRP A 171 -1.18 0.73 24.12
C TRP A 171 -2.45 0.74 24.97
N GLN A 172 -2.33 0.82 26.31
CA GLN A 172 -3.49 0.92 27.20
C GLN A 172 -4.27 2.21 26.94
N LEU A 173 -3.56 3.33 26.84
CA LEU A 173 -4.17 4.63 26.54
C LEU A 173 -4.72 4.68 25.10
N LEU A 174 -4.10 3.99 24.15
CA LEU A 174 -4.65 3.82 22.81
C LEU A 174 -6.00 3.11 22.85
N LEU A 175 -6.11 1.99 23.58
CA LEU A 175 -7.36 1.24 23.71
C LEU A 175 -8.45 2.05 24.41
N GLU A 176 -8.07 2.86 25.41
CA GLU A 176 -8.99 3.82 26.07
C GLU A 176 -9.48 4.87 25.05
N GLY A 177 -8.57 5.46 24.27
CA GLY A 177 -8.90 6.43 23.22
C GLY A 177 -9.81 5.87 22.16
N ILE A 178 -9.55 4.66 21.67
CA ILE A 178 -10.41 3.96 20.70
C ILE A 178 -11.79 3.73 21.31
N ALA A 179 -11.86 3.22 22.56
CA ALA A 179 -13.14 2.98 23.23
C ALA A 179 -13.95 4.28 23.38
N HIS A 180 -13.28 5.40 23.72
CA HIS A 180 -13.91 6.72 23.80
C HIS A 180 -14.46 7.15 22.42
N VAL A 181 -13.66 7.10 21.37
CA VAL A 181 -14.05 7.53 20.01
C VAL A 181 -15.29 6.75 19.54
N LEU A 182 -15.35 5.46 19.78
CA LEU A 182 -16.50 4.62 19.39
C LEU A 182 -17.80 4.96 20.13
N THR A 183 -17.76 5.73 21.22
CA THR A 183 -18.96 6.28 21.88
C THR A 183 -19.43 7.61 21.31
N THR A 184 -18.62 8.26 20.49
CA THR A 184 -18.96 9.54 19.85
C THR A 184 -19.77 9.34 18.57
N ALA A 185 -20.37 10.42 18.05
CA ALA A 185 -21.01 10.37 16.74
C ALA A 185 -19.96 10.20 15.63
N PRO A 186 -20.15 9.21 14.72
CA PRO A 186 -19.19 9.00 13.63
C PRO A 186 -19.22 10.18 12.65
N ASN A 187 -18.04 10.52 12.11
CA ASN A 187 -17.93 11.53 11.07
C ASN A 187 -18.21 10.89 9.70
N LYS A 188 -19.31 11.23 9.07
CA LYS A 188 -19.79 10.63 7.80
C LYS A 188 -19.89 9.11 7.85
N GLY A 189 -20.23 8.56 9.02
CA GLY A 189 -20.38 7.11 9.23
C GLY A 189 -19.07 6.38 9.56
N GLU A 190 -17.97 7.08 9.76
CA GLU A 190 -16.67 6.51 10.09
C GLU A 190 -16.11 7.08 11.39
N TRP A 191 -15.47 6.24 12.20
CA TRP A 191 -14.64 6.62 13.34
C TRP A 191 -13.16 6.58 12.94
N TYR A 192 -12.47 7.70 13.10
CA TYR A 192 -11.09 7.81 12.70
C TYR A 192 -10.11 7.48 13.84
N LEU A 193 -9.06 6.76 13.53
CA LEU A 193 -7.99 6.45 14.50
C LEU A 193 -7.25 7.72 14.95
N THR A 194 -7.20 8.74 14.10
CA THR A 194 -6.65 10.06 14.41
C THR A 194 -7.34 10.72 15.61
N ASP A 195 -8.64 10.48 15.81
CA ASP A 195 -9.36 11.01 16.97
C ASP A 195 -8.95 10.29 18.28
N ALA A 196 -8.59 9.00 18.20
CA ALA A 196 -8.03 8.29 19.34
C ALA A 196 -6.63 8.81 19.72
N PHE A 197 -5.81 9.18 18.74
CA PHE A 197 -4.53 9.84 19.02
C PHE A 197 -4.72 11.23 19.61
N GLN A 198 -5.69 12.01 19.15
CA GLN A 198 -6.02 13.28 19.79
C GLN A 198 -6.44 13.09 21.26
N TYR A 199 -7.27 12.08 21.53
CA TYR A 199 -7.61 11.73 22.92
C TYR A 199 -6.37 11.41 23.77
N MET A 200 -5.42 10.66 23.24
CA MET A 200 -4.16 10.35 23.94
C MET A 200 -3.37 11.63 24.27
N ILE A 201 -3.27 12.57 23.33
CA ILE A 201 -2.59 13.85 23.53
C ILE A 201 -3.31 14.68 24.61
N ASP A 202 -4.64 14.74 24.57
CA ASP A 202 -5.45 15.47 25.55
C ASP A 202 -5.32 14.88 26.96
N LYS A 203 -4.90 13.61 27.09
CA LYS A 203 -4.53 12.94 28.33
C LYS A 203 -3.05 13.10 28.70
N GLY A 204 -2.28 13.89 27.95
CA GLY A 204 -0.89 14.20 28.22
C GLY A 204 0.14 13.24 27.63
N ALA A 205 -0.28 12.34 26.72
CA ALA A 205 0.65 11.44 26.04
C ALA A 205 1.64 12.23 25.16
N LYS A 206 2.88 11.81 25.18
CA LYS A 206 3.94 12.33 24.31
C LYS A 206 4.08 11.42 23.09
N ILE A 207 3.63 11.91 21.95
CA ILE A 207 3.74 11.20 20.67
C ILE A 207 4.74 11.95 19.80
N LYS A 208 5.88 11.32 19.53
CA LYS A 208 6.93 11.88 18.67
C LYS A 208 6.51 11.87 17.23
N VAL A 209 6.81 12.93 16.50
CA VAL A 209 6.58 13.02 15.06
C VAL A 209 7.91 12.88 14.33
N VAL A 210 7.94 11.98 13.33
CA VAL A 210 9.13 11.69 12.52
C VAL A 210 8.76 11.79 11.05
N ASP A 211 9.51 12.54 10.26
CA ASP A 211 9.27 12.64 8.82
C ASP A 211 9.94 11.46 8.09
N VAL A 212 9.29 10.95 7.05
CA VAL A 212 9.86 9.92 6.17
C VAL A 212 10.54 10.55 4.95
N GLU A 213 11.57 9.89 4.44
CA GLU A 213 12.26 10.34 3.23
C GLU A 213 11.38 10.14 1.98
N GLY A 214 10.77 8.97 1.83
CA GLY A 214 9.89 8.61 0.74
C GLY A 214 8.53 8.12 1.22
N TRP A 215 7.49 8.48 0.47
CA TRP A 215 6.12 8.02 0.68
C TRP A 215 5.43 7.88 -0.69
N TYR A 216 4.99 6.66 -1.00
CA TYR A 216 4.52 6.27 -2.33
C TYR A 216 3.11 5.70 -2.22
N ASP A 217 2.14 6.46 -2.72
CA ASP A 217 0.71 6.13 -2.65
C ASP A 217 0.38 4.96 -3.60
N ALA A 218 -0.28 3.94 -3.08
CA ALA A 218 -0.84 2.81 -3.83
C ALA A 218 -2.39 2.80 -3.77
N GLY A 219 -3.00 3.96 -3.55
CA GLY A 219 -4.44 4.11 -3.36
C GLY A 219 -5.24 4.42 -4.61
N GLN A 220 -4.58 4.78 -5.72
CA GLN A 220 -5.18 5.10 -7.02
C GLN A 220 -4.33 4.49 -8.15
N LEU A 221 -4.91 4.34 -9.34
CA LEU A 221 -4.20 3.70 -10.45
C LEU A 221 -3.00 4.52 -10.95
N GLU A 222 -3.17 5.83 -11.05
CA GLU A 222 -2.11 6.74 -11.47
C GLU A 222 -0.94 6.71 -10.50
N THR A 223 -1.21 6.81 -9.19
CA THR A 223 -0.16 6.75 -8.16
C THR A 223 0.48 5.38 -8.07
N LEU A 224 -0.24 4.31 -8.45
CA LEU A 224 0.30 2.95 -8.50
C LEU A 224 1.34 2.79 -9.62
N LEU A 225 1.12 3.43 -10.79
CA LEU A 225 2.10 3.49 -11.89
C LEU A 225 3.35 4.28 -11.48
N ASP A 226 3.17 5.43 -10.80
CA ASP A 226 4.29 6.20 -10.26
C ASP A 226 5.07 5.41 -9.21
N THR A 227 4.38 4.72 -8.32
CA THR A 227 5.00 3.83 -7.33
C THR A 227 5.77 2.70 -7.99
N ASN A 228 5.23 2.11 -9.07
CA ASN A 228 5.94 1.10 -9.87
C ASN A 228 7.27 1.64 -10.41
N ARG A 229 7.26 2.83 -11.01
CA ARG A 229 8.47 3.49 -11.52
C ARG A 229 9.52 3.66 -10.43
N VAL A 230 9.12 4.25 -9.29
CA VAL A 230 10.04 4.47 -8.17
C VAL A 230 10.62 3.16 -7.63
N MET A 231 9.81 2.11 -7.50
CA MET A 231 10.31 0.82 -7.01
C MET A 231 11.29 0.17 -7.99
N LEU A 232 11.06 0.30 -9.28
CA LEU A 232 12.01 -0.15 -10.30
C LEU A 232 13.35 0.60 -10.22
N GLU A 233 13.33 1.92 -10.08
CA GLU A 233 14.51 2.77 -9.91
C GLU A 233 15.27 2.45 -8.61
N LYS A 234 14.56 2.05 -7.54
CA LYS A 234 15.12 1.62 -6.25
C LYS A 234 15.70 0.21 -6.24
N GLY A 235 16.04 -0.35 -7.41
CA GLY A 235 16.74 -1.61 -7.53
C GLY A 235 15.83 -2.85 -7.54
N ARG A 236 14.53 -2.69 -7.77
CA ARG A 236 13.61 -3.82 -8.00
C ARG A 236 13.52 -4.24 -9.47
N ALA A 237 14.27 -3.57 -10.36
CA ALA A 237 14.35 -3.92 -11.78
C ALA A 237 14.91 -5.34 -11.97
N ARG A 238 14.34 -6.07 -12.93
CA ARG A 238 14.77 -7.42 -13.33
C ARG A 238 14.54 -7.60 -14.82
N LYS A 239 15.57 -8.05 -15.53
CA LYS A 239 15.47 -8.44 -16.94
C LYS A 239 15.40 -9.95 -17.09
N PRO A 240 14.76 -10.48 -18.15
CA PRO A 240 14.84 -11.89 -18.47
C PRO A 240 16.28 -12.25 -18.92
N ALA A 241 16.68 -13.49 -18.67
CA ALA A 241 18.01 -13.99 -19.04
C ALA A 241 18.19 -14.07 -20.56
N GLN A 242 17.10 -14.27 -21.31
CA GLN A 242 17.11 -14.38 -22.76
C GLN A 242 16.01 -13.51 -23.37
N LEU A 243 16.32 -12.87 -24.47
CA LEU A 243 15.39 -12.07 -25.26
C LEU A 243 15.08 -12.80 -26.58
N GLY A 244 13.84 -12.67 -27.05
CA GLY A 244 13.43 -13.16 -28.36
C GLY A 244 14.01 -12.30 -29.49
N GLU A 245 13.78 -12.73 -30.73
CA GLU A 245 14.24 -12.05 -31.93
C GLU A 245 13.68 -10.62 -32.01
N GLY A 246 14.55 -9.65 -32.33
CA GLY A 246 14.13 -8.24 -32.49
C GLY A 246 13.61 -7.56 -31.22
N ALA A 247 13.82 -8.16 -30.04
CA ALA A 247 13.41 -7.57 -28.77
C ALA A 247 14.38 -6.48 -28.31
N THR A 248 13.82 -5.36 -27.82
CA THR A 248 14.56 -4.25 -27.21
C THR A 248 14.02 -3.99 -25.82
N ILE A 249 14.89 -3.93 -24.82
CA ILE A 249 14.54 -3.56 -23.46
C ILE A 249 15.11 -2.18 -23.13
N VAL A 250 14.22 -1.29 -22.67
CA VAL A 250 14.57 0.05 -22.17
C VAL A 250 14.39 0.05 -20.64
N GLU A 251 15.48 0.13 -19.90
CA GLU A 251 15.43 0.10 -18.44
C GLU A 251 14.91 1.41 -17.82
N PRO A 252 14.33 1.36 -16.59
CA PRO A 252 14.18 0.19 -15.72
C PRO A 252 12.94 -0.64 -16.08
N VAL A 253 13.03 -1.96 -15.93
CA VAL A 253 11.91 -2.90 -16.13
C VAL A 253 11.93 -4.02 -15.09
N TYR A 254 10.78 -4.62 -14.81
CA TYR A 254 10.65 -5.89 -14.11
C TYR A 254 9.92 -6.88 -15.02
N ILE A 255 10.59 -7.91 -15.48
CA ILE A 255 10.03 -8.94 -16.36
C ILE A 255 10.18 -10.29 -15.68
N GLU A 256 9.06 -10.94 -15.40
CA GLU A 256 9.02 -12.27 -14.79
C GLU A 256 9.42 -13.36 -15.78
N ASP A 257 9.70 -14.55 -15.26
CA ASP A 257 10.11 -15.69 -16.05
C ASP A 257 9.00 -16.20 -16.98
N GLY A 258 9.39 -16.82 -18.10
CA GLY A 258 8.46 -17.38 -19.06
C GLY A 258 7.81 -16.32 -19.99
N CYS A 259 8.23 -15.06 -19.93
CA CYS A 259 7.77 -14.05 -20.89
C CYS A 259 8.42 -14.24 -22.26
N THR A 260 7.64 -14.03 -23.32
CA THR A 260 8.09 -14.01 -24.71
C THR A 260 8.02 -12.58 -25.23
N ILE A 261 9.15 -12.03 -25.68
CA ILE A 261 9.23 -10.66 -26.24
C ILE A 261 9.89 -10.79 -27.61
N GLU A 262 9.16 -10.51 -28.70
CA GLU A 262 9.62 -10.66 -30.07
C GLU A 262 9.25 -9.45 -30.92
N HIS A 263 10.21 -8.89 -31.66
CA HIS A 263 10.02 -7.69 -32.49
C HIS A 263 9.30 -6.57 -31.74
N ALA A 264 9.67 -6.35 -30.46
CA ALA A 264 8.96 -5.45 -29.56
C ALA A 264 9.93 -4.64 -28.70
N THR A 265 9.50 -3.44 -28.31
CA THR A 265 10.22 -2.58 -27.37
C THR A 265 9.46 -2.53 -26.04
N VAL A 266 10.10 -2.96 -24.94
CA VAL A 266 9.51 -2.99 -23.60
C VAL A 266 10.29 -2.08 -22.67
N GLY A 267 9.62 -1.11 -22.06
CA GLY A 267 10.21 -0.12 -21.18
C GLY A 267 10.27 1.30 -21.76
N PRO A 268 10.69 2.29 -20.94
CA PRO A 268 11.02 2.14 -19.52
C PRO A 268 9.78 1.95 -18.63
N ASN A 269 10.04 1.68 -17.34
CA ASN A 269 9.05 1.62 -16.25
C ASN A 269 7.95 0.56 -16.44
N VAL A 270 8.30 -0.58 -17.02
CA VAL A 270 7.37 -1.68 -17.25
C VAL A 270 7.57 -2.78 -16.23
N SER A 271 6.45 -3.24 -15.64
CA SER A 271 6.37 -4.52 -14.92
C SER A 271 5.51 -5.50 -15.70
N LEU A 272 6.07 -6.66 -16.06
CA LEU A 272 5.41 -7.67 -16.87
C LEU A 272 5.40 -9.00 -16.11
N GLY A 273 4.19 -9.52 -15.83
CA GLY A 273 3.99 -10.75 -15.09
C GLY A 273 4.30 -12.01 -15.91
N ALA A 274 4.51 -13.12 -15.19
CA ALA A 274 4.96 -14.39 -15.74
C ALA A 274 4.12 -14.93 -16.90
N GLY A 275 4.77 -15.53 -17.87
CA GLY A 275 4.12 -16.18 -19.01
C GLY A 275 3.45 -15.23 -20.01
N SER A 276 3.75 -13.93 -19.93
CA SER A 276 3.19 -12.93 -20.85
C SER A 276 3.91 -12.91 -22.20
N VAL A 277 3.18 -12.49 -23.23
CA VAL A 277 3.64 -12.44 -24.63
C VAL A 277 3.51 -11.02 -25.16
N VAL A 278 4.61 -10.44 -25.67
CA VAL A 278 4.64 -9.11 -26.30
C VAL A 278 5.27 -9.24 -27.69
N LYS A 279 4.47 -9.04 -28.74
CA LYS A 279 4.95 -9.17 -30.13
C LYS A 279 4.55 -7.96 -30.97
N HIS A 280 5.47 -7.52 -31.84
CA HIS A 280 5.27 -6.40 -32.77
C HIS A 280 4.70 -5.14 -32.08
N SER A 281 5.15 -4.85 -30.85
CA SER A 281 4.53 -3.88 -29.97
C SER A 281 5.55 -3.01 -29.27
N THR A 282 5.11 -1.84 -28.81
CA THR A 282 5.87 -0.97 -27.94
C THR A 282 5.08 -0.71 -26.66
N MET A 283 5.70 -0.86 -25.50
CA MET A 283 5.06 -0.54 -24.21
C MET A 283 6.01 0.15 -23.25
N ARG A 284 5.52 1.14 -22.51
CA ARG A 284 6.25 1.88 -21.46
C ARG A 284 5.29 2.29 -20.34
N ASP A 285 5.85 2.66 -19.17
CA ASP A 285 5.07 3.16 -18.03
C ASP A 285 3.83 2.29 -17.73
N THR A 286 4.01 0.96 -17.71
CA THR A 286 2.90 -0.01 -17.72
C THR A 286 3.14 -1.12 -16.70
N VAL A 287 2.09 -1.46 -15.96
CA VAL A 287 2.03 -2.68 -15.15
C VAL A 287 1.08 -3.67 -15.84
N ALA A 288 1.58 -4.85 -16.14
CA ALA A 288 0.81 -5.94 -16.72
C ALA A 288 0.90 -7.19 -15.85
N GLY A 289 -0.24 -7.82 -15.62
CA GLY A 289 -0.37 -9.05 -14.84
C GLY A 289 0.26 -10.26 -15.53
N GLU A 290 -0.09 -11.45 -15.05
CA GLU A 290 0.41 -12.72 -15.59
C GLU A 290 -0.34 -13.12 -16.86
N LYS A 291 0.33 -13.82 -17.79
CA LYS A 291 -0.25 -14.37 -19.04
C LYS A 291 -0.94 -13.33 -19.91
N VAL A 292 -0.47 -12.10 -19.90
CA VAL A 292 -0.96 -11.04 -20.76
C VAL A 292 -0.41 -11.23 -22.17
N THR A 293 -1.26 -11.03 -23.18
CA THR A 293 -0.86 -11.08 -24.60
C THR A 293 -1.05 -9.70 -25.23
N ILE A 294 0.04 -9.12 -25.74
CA ILE A 294 0.05 -7.81 -26.41
C ILE A 294 0.63 -7.98 -27.80
N THR A 295 -0.16 -7.69 -28.82
CA THR A 295 0.26 -7.81 -30.23
C THR A 295 -0.09 -6.57 -31.04
N ASN A 296 0.79 -6.17 -31.96
CA ASN A 296 0.58 -5.05 -32.90
C ASN A 296 0.12 -3.74 -32.22
N SER A 297 0.59 -3.46 -31.00
CA SER A 297 0.07 -2.41 -30.14
C SER A 297 1.14 -1.41 -29.70
N THR A 298 0.72 -0.18 -29.36
CA THR A 298 1.57 0.84 -28.75
C THR A 298 0.94 1.34 -27.47
N LEU A 299 1.45 0.91 -26.32
CA LEU A 299 0.84 1.13 -25.01
C LEU A 299 1.72 2.04 -24.12
N HIS A 300 1.07 2.90 -23.36
CA HIS A 300 1.69 3.70 -22.32
C HIS A 300 0.69 4.01 -21.18
N ASP A 301 1.18 4.19 -19.97
CA ASP A 301 0.36 4.49 -18.80
C ASP A 301 -0.79 3.49 -18.60
N CYS A 302 -0.47 2.18 -18.73
CA CYS A 302 -1.46 1.11 -18.66
C CYS A 302 -1.37 0.33 -17.37
N PHE A 303 -2.53 -0.11 -16.86
CA PHE A 303 -2.62 -1.11 -15.82
C PHE A 303 -3.50 -2.27 -16.33
N LEU A 304 -2.88 -3.41 -16.60
CA LEU A 304 -3.51 -4.59 -17.20
C LEU A 304 -3.55 -5.72 -16.17
N GLY A 305 -4.72 -6.32 -16.00
CA GLY A 305 -4.92 -7.49 -15.15
C GLY A 305 -4.33 -8.77 -15.74
N ASP A 306 -4.57 -9.90 -15.06
CA ASP A 306 -4.11 -11.21 -15.52
C ASP A 306 -4.89 -11.70 -16.74
N SER A 307 -4.21 -12.40 -17.65
CA SER A 307 -4.80 -13.01 -18.85
C SER A 307 -5.53 -12.02 -19.78
N VAL A 308 -5.07 -10.78 -19.80
CA VAL A 308 -5.59 -9.74 -20.70
C VAL A 308 -5.00 -9.93 -22.11
N VAL A 309 -5.83 -9.76 -23.13
CA VAL A 309 -5.42 -9.75 -24.54
C VAL A 309 -5.63 -8.38 -25.13
N VAL A 310 -4.57 -7.79 -25.70
CA VAL A 310 -4.59 -6.48 -26.39
C VAL A 310 -3.99 -6.65 -27.78
N GLU A 311 -4.77 -6.33 -28.82
CA GLU A 311 -4.34 -6.46 -30.21
C GLU A 311 -4.66 -5.19 -31.00
N GLY A 312 -3.70 -4.63 -31.73
CA GLY A 312 -3.89 -3.51 -32.64
C GLY A 312 -4.26 -2.18 -31.98
N VAL A 313 -3.95 -1.99 -30.69
CA VAL A 313 -4.41 -0.83 -29.90
C VAL A 313 -3.28 0.16 -29.65
N LYS A 314 -3.62 1.46 -29.65
CA LYS A 314 -2.69 2.55 -29.31
C LYS A 314 -3.25 3.42 -28.18
N GLY A 315 -2.41 3.71 -27.18
CA GLY A 315 -2.75 4.64 -26.09
C GLY A 315 -2.66 4.04 -24.69
N ARG A 316 -3.40 4.65 -23.77
CA ARG A 316 -3.46 4.28 -22.34
C ARG A 316 -4.74 3.54 -22.02
N MET A 317 -4.67 2.58 -21.08
CA MET A 317 -5.83 1.82 -20.67
C MET A 317 -5.68 1.18 -19.29
N THR A 318 -6.83 0.96 -18.67
CA THR A 318 -6.94 0.21 -17.42
C THR A 318 -7.94 -0.92 -17.64
N ILE A 319 -7.48 -2.17 -17.58
CA ILE A 319 -8.27 -3.34 -17.98
C ILE A 319 -8.15 -4.42 -16.90
N GLY A 320 -9.30 -4.92 -16.45
CA GLY A 320 -9.36 -6.04 -15.47
C GLY A 320 -9.02 -7.38 -16.11
N ASP A 321 -8.87 -8.39 -15.24
CA ASP A 321 -8.49 -9.75 -15.62
C ASP A 321 -9.41 -10.35 -16.69
N HIS A 322 -8.85 -11.25 -17.52
CA HIS A 322 -9.54 -12.03 -18.55
C HIS A 322 -10.31 -11.20 -19.60
N SER A 323 -9.90 -9.95 -19.79
CA SER A 323 -10.51 -9.08 -20.81
C SER A 323 -9.74 -9.12 -22.11
N GLU A 324 -10.46 -8.90 -23.21
CA GLU A 324 -9.90 -8.84 -24.56
C GLU A 324 -10.27 -7.52 -25.23
N ILE A 325 -9.30 -6.82 -25.79
CA ILE A 325 -9.47 -5.58 -26.56
C ILE A 325 -8.74 -5.72 -27.89
N ARG A 326 -9.48 -5.51 -28.95
CA ARG A 326 -8.96 -5.48 -30.34
C ARG A 326 -9.26 -4.12 -30.94
N GLY A 327 -8.23 -3.48 -31.49
CA GLY A 327 -8.38 -2.29 -32.33
C GLY A 327 -8.82 -2.66 -33.73
N ASP A 328 -9.42 -1.71 -34.42
CA ASP A 328 -9.65 -1.83 -35.86
C ASP A 328 -8.30 -1.84 -36.59
N ALA A 329 -8.11 -2.82 -37.45
CA ALA A 329 -6.87 -3.06 -38.19
C ALA A 329 -6.58 -1.95 -39.20
#